data_cbffd98e3d6dffd719dbe8530293683f
#
_entry.id   cbffd98e3d6dffd719dbe8530293683f
#
_cell.length_a   1.000
_cell.length_b   1.000
_cell.length_c   1.000
_cell.angle_alpha   90.00
_cell.angle_beta   90.00
_cell.angle_gamma   90.00
#
_symmetry.space_group_name_H-M   'P 1'
#
loop_
_entity.id
_entity.type
_entity.pdbx_description
1 polymer ?
#
loop_
_entity_poly.entity_id
_entity_poly.type
_entity_poly.pdbx_seq_one_letter_code
_entity_poly.pdbx_strand_id
1 'polypeptide(L)'
;MKVIRIDNSKGYISLAEAIVLQAVKDYSRSYSKVLRDPKDEKSRDIMQKCEDYIMTSPLVAQLVSDPLEFLYKLDLQIEADHKRRMRRCHK
;
A
#
# COMPACT_ATOMS: atom_id res chain seq x y z
N MET A 1 23.32 8.03 22.46
CA MET A 1 23.22 7.79 21.78
C MET A 1 23.85 6.98 21.17
N LYS A 2 24.39 6.71 21.06
CA LYS A 2 25.06 5.90 20.69
C LYS A 2 24.62 4.89 19.96
N VAL A 3 23.87 4.40 20.30
CA VAL A 3 23.27 3.45 19.75
C VAL A 3 22.89 3.57 18.40
N ILE A 4 22.65 4.72 18.00
CA ILE A 4 22.18 5.00 16.71
C ILE A 4 22.99 4.43 15.65
N ARG A 5 24.27 4.40 15.81
CA ARG A 5 25.07 3.94 14.78
C ARG A 5 25.03 2.48 14.63
N ILE A 6 24.90 1.80 15.71
CA ILE A 6 24.84 0.39 15.70
C ILE A 6 23.60 -0.01 14.99
N ASP A 7 22.60 0.81 15.06
CA ASP A 7 21.32 0.54 14.44
C ASP A 7 21.21 1.04 13.02
N ASN A 8 22.28 1.26 12.35
CA ASN A 8 22.22 1.70 10.97
C ASN A 8 21.37 0.77 10.12
N SER A 9 21.52 -0.53 10.32
CA SER A 9 20.70 -1.49 9.59
C SER A 9 19.23 -1.32 9.93
N LYS A 10 18.94 -1.13 11.21
CA LYS A 10 17.59 -0.91 11.62
C LYS A 10 17.05 0.38 11.07
N GLY A 11 17.86 1.42 11.08
CA GLY A 11 17.45 2.71 10.55
C GLY A 11 17.12 2.61 9.08
N TYR A 12 17.93 1.88 8.33
CA TYR A 12 17.71 1.68 6.93
C TYR A 12 16.42 0.91 6.69
N ILE A 13 16.20 -0.16 7.48
CA ILE A 13 14.99 -0.97 7.35
C ILE A 13 13.75 -0.14 7.69
N SER A 14 13.85 0.68 8.74
CA SER A 14 12.71 1.53 9.11
C SER A 14 12.38 2.53 8.03
N LEU A 15 13.40 3.07 7.36
CA LEU A 15 13.19 3.99 6.27
C LEU A 15 12.54 3.29 5.09
N ALA A 16 13.02 2.08 4.78
CA ALA A 16 12.45 1.29 3.69
C ALA A 16 10.99 0.96 3.99
N GLU A 17 10.70 0.61 5.23
CA GLU A 17 9.33 0.31 5.64
C GLU A 17 8.44 1.53 5.49
N ALA A 18 8.96 2.71 5.84
CA ALA A 18 8.17 3.93 5.73
C ALA A 18 7.85 4.24 4.27
N ILE A 19 8.81 4.04 3.39
CA ILE A 19 8.60 4.28 1.97
C ILE A 19 7.57 3.32 1.40
N VAL A 20 7.70 2.03 1.74
CA VAL A 20 6.75 1.02 1.28
C VAL A 20 5.38 1.27 1.87
N LEU A 21 5.31 1.65 3.13
CA LEU A 21 4.05 1.94 3.79
C LEU A 21 3.34 3.11 3.11
N GLN A 22 4.10 4.12 2.69
CA GLN A 22 3.52 5.25 1.98
C GLN A 22 2.91 4.80 0.66
N ALA A 23 3.60 3.93 -0.07
CA ALA A 23 3.10 3.39 -1.32
C ALA A 23 1.81 2.58 -1.08
N VAL A 24 1.79 1.81 0.00
CA VAL A 24 0.61 1.02 0.35
C VAL A 24 -0.56 1.93 0.69
N LYS A 25 -0.30 3.01 1.42
CA LYS A 25 -1.35 3.97 1.76
C LYS A 25 -1.90 4.65 0.53
N ASP A 26 -1.03 5.04 -0.38
CA ASP A 26 -1.44 5.69 -1.61
C ASP A 26 -2.26 4.73 -2.48
N TYR A 27 -1.83 3.48 -2.55
CA TYR A 27 -2.54 2.45 -3.28
C TYR A 27 -3.93 2.23 -2.68
N SER A 28 -4.00 2.10 -1.35
CA SER A 28 -5.27 1.88 -0.66
C SER A 28 -6.24 3.03 -0.87
N ARG A 29 -5.73 4.24 -0.79
CA ARG A 29 -6.56 5.43 -0.98
C ARG A 29 -7.08 5.50 -2.40
N SER A 30 -6.22 5.25 -3.37
CA SER A 30 -6.60 5.31 -4.77
C SER A 30 -7.59 4.22 -5.13
N TYR A 31 -7.35 3.02 -4.64
CA TYR A 31 -8.23 1.90 -4.90
C TYR A 31 -9.62 2.16 -4.31
N SER A 32 -9.66 2.70 -3.09
CA SER A 32 -10.95 3.04 -2.46
C SER A 32 -11.72 4.06 -3.30
N LYS A 33 -11.01 5.04 -3.87
CA LYS A 33 -11.65 6.01 -4.74
C LYS A 33 -12.17 5.37 -6.02
N VAL A 34 -11.41 4.46 -6.59
CA VAL A 34 -11.82 3.76 -7.80
C VAL A 34 -13.06 2.92 -7.51
N LEU A 35 -13.13 2.30 -6.34
CA LEU A 35 -14.31 1.51 -5.97
C LEU A 35 -15.55 2.38 -5.85
N ARG A 36 -15.38 3.61 -5.36
CA ARG A 36 -16.51 4.53 -5.24
C ARG A 36 -16.86 5.18 -6.56
N ASP A 37 -15.86 5.45 -7.37
CA ASP A 37 -16.04 6.11 -8.65
C ASP A 37 -15.12 5.50 -9.69
N PRO A 38 -15.57 4.44 -10.37
CA PRO A 38 -14.74 3.76 -11.37
C PRO A 38 -14.33 4.64 -12.54
N LYS A 39 -14.94 5.79 -12.70
CA LYS A 39 -14.59 6.69 -13.79
C LYS A 39 -13.48 7.67 -13.44
N ASP A 40 -13.03 7.65 -12.20
CA ASP A 40 -11.95 8.53 -11.77
C ASP A 40 -10.62 8.06 -12.33
N GLU A 41 -10.26 8.61 -13.47
CA GLU A 41 -9.05 8.20 -14.18
C GLU A 41 -7.77 8.53 -13.41
N LYS A 42 -7.77 9.63 -12.67
CA LYS A 42 -6.60 10.01 -11.90
C LYS A 42 -6.31 8.97 -10.81
N SER A 43 -7.35 8.55 -10.11
CA SER A 43 -7.19 7.55 -9.07
C SER A 43 -6.75 6.22 -9.65
N ARG A 44 -7.27 5.85 -10.80
CA ARG A 44 -6.87 4.62 -11.46
C ARG A 44 -5.40 4.67 -11.87
N ASP A 45 -4.96 5.83 -12.36
CA ASP A 45 -3.57 6.00 -12.76
C ASP A 45 -2.64 5.90 -11.55
N ILE A 46 -3.01 6.55 -10.45
CA ILE A 46 -2.21 6.49 -9.22
C ILE A 46 -2.17 5.06 -8.70
N MET A 47 -3.31 4.39 -8.72
CA MET A 47 -3.40 3.01 -8.27
C MET A 47 -2.47 2.12 -9.09
N GLN A 48 -2.48 2.29 -10.41
CA GLN A 48 -1.64 1.50 -11.29
C GLN A 48 -0.16 1.75 -11.01
N LYS A 49 0.22 2.99 -10.80
CA LYS A 49 1.61 3.32 -10.51
C LYS A 49 2.06 2.74 -9.19
N CYS A 50 1.19 2.77 -8.18
CA CYS A 50 1.50 2.19 -6.89
C CYS A 50 1.62 0.68 -7.00
N GLU A 51 0.75 0.06 -7.77
CA GLU A 51 0.80 -1.38 -7.99
C GLU A 51 2.11 -1.78 -8.66
N ASP A 52 2.49 -1.05 -9.70
CA ASP A 52 3.74 -1.31 -10.39
C ASP A 52 4.92 -1.16 -9.45
N TYR A 53 4.90 -0.13 -8.62
CA TYR A 53 5.96 0.09 -7.65
C TYR A 53 6.06 -1.08 -6.69
N ILE A 54 4.92 -1.51 -6.13
CA ILE A 54 4.91 -2.62 -5.16
C ILE A 54 5.43 -3.90 -5.80
N MET A 55 5.08 -4.13 -7.06
CA MET A 55 5.49 -5.37 -7.74
C MET A 55 6.95 -5.37 -8.15
N THR A 56 7.54 -4.21 -8.38
CA THR A 56 8.88 -4.14 -8.95
C THR A 56 9.94 -3.56 -8.01
N SER A 57 9.55 -2.95 -6.90
CA SER A 57 10.50 -2.29 -6.02
C SER A 57 11.39 -3.27 -5.27
N PRO A 58 12.71 -3.06 -5.28
CA PRO A 58 13.60 -3.89 -4.46
C PRO A 58 13.34 -3.74 -2.98
N LEU A 59 12.85 -2.57 -2.56
CA LEU A 59 12.54 -2.35 -1.15
C LEU A 59 11.39 -3.24 -0.70
N VAL A 60 10.37 -3.35 -1.54
CA VAL A 60 9.24 -4.22 -1.23
C VAL A 60 9.70 -5.68 -1.20
N ALA A 61 10.57 -6.06 -2.14
CA ALA A 61 11.09 -7.42 -2.20
C ALA A 61 11.86 -7.78 -0.93
N GLN A 62 12.47 -6.80 -0.28
CA GLN A 62 13.19 -7.06 0.96
C GLN A 62 12.25 -7.26 2.14
N LEU A 63 11.09 -6.64 2.11
CA LEU A 63 10.15 -6.69 3.22
C LEU A 63 9.05 -7.72 3.05
N VAL A 64 8.76 -8.10 1.82
CA VAL A 64 7.66 -9.00 1.50
C VAL A 64 8.17 -10.13 0.62
N SER A 65 7.94 -11.37 1.03
CA SER A 65 8.42 -12.53 0.27
C SER A 65 7.77 -12.64 -1.09
N ASP A 66 6.48 -12.34 -1.16
CA ASP A 66 5.72 -12.49 -2.40
C ASP A 66 4.86 -11.25 -2.61
N PRO A 67 5.35 -10.29 -3.40
CA PRO A 67 4.60 -9.06 -3.62
C PRO A 67 3.22 -9.27 -4.23
N LEU A 68 3.07 -10.28 -5.08
CA LEU A 68 1.79 -10.57 -5.70
C LEU A 68 0.76 -11.01 -4.66
N GLU A 69 1.17 -11.90 -3.77
CA GLU A 69 0.31 -12.36 -2.70
C GLU A 69 -0.02 -11.22 -1.75
N PHE A 70 0.97 -10.36 -1.49
CA PHE A 70 0.77 -9.20 -0.64
C PHE A 70 -0.31 -8.27 -1.23
N LEU A 71 -0.22 -8.00 -2.53
CA LEU A 71 -1.21 -7.17 -3.20
C LEU A 71 -2.59 -7.81 -3.16
N TYR A 72 -2.65 -9.11 -3.37
CA TYR A 72 -3.92 -9.82 -3.34
C TYR A 72 -4.61 -9.67 -1.98
N LYS A 73 -3.84 -9.87 -0.90
CA LYS A 73 -4.38 -9.72 0.43
C LYS A 73 -4.78 -8.28 0.73
N LEU A 74 -3.99 -7.34 0.24
CA LEU A 74 -4.29 -5.93 0.42
C LEU A 74 -5.59 -5.56 -0.29
N ASP A 75 -5.78 -6.08 -1.51
CA ASP A 75 -7.00 -5.83 -2.26
C ASP A 75 -8.23 -6.36 -1.51
N LEU A 76 -8.12 -7.57 -0.95
CA LEU A 76 -9.22 -8.14 -0.19
C LEU A 76 -9.57 -7.29 1.01
N GLN A 77 -8.56 -6.76 1.68
CA GLN A 77 -8.76 -5.90 2.83
C GLN A 77 -9.45 -4.60 2.44
N ILE A 78 -8.99 -3.98 1.36
CA ILE A 78 -9.56 -2.72 0.89
C ILE A 78 -11.02 -2.93 0.48
N GLU A 79 -11.30 -4.02 -0.21
CA GLU A 79 -12.65 -4.32 -0.65
C GLU A 79 -13.57 -4.60 0.53
N ALA A 80 -13.07 -5.29 1.55
CA ALA A 80 -13.86 -5.55 2.75
C ALA A 80 -14.17 -4.25 3.49
N ASP A 81 -13.19 -3.35 3.57
CA ASP A 81 -13.40 -2.05 4.21
C ASP A 81 -14.41 -1.23 3.44
N HIS A 82 -14.35 -1.29 2.11
CA HIS A 82 -15.28 -0.56 1.26
C HIS A 82 -16.71 -1.06 1.50
N LYS A 83 -16.89 -2.37 1.57
CA LYS A 83 -18.21 -2.94 1.82
C LYS A 83 -18.76 -2.51 3.17
N ARG A 84 -17.90 -2.45 4.18
CA ARG A 84 -18.32 -2.00 5.50
C ARG A 84 -18.80 -0.55 5.47
N ARG A 85 -18.08 0.31 4.75
CA ARG A 85 -18.46 1.70 4.62
C ARG A 85 -19.79 1.85 3.90
N MET A 86 -19.99 1.04 2.85
CA MET A 86 -21.22 1.09 2.10
C MET A 86 -22.42 0.70 2.97
N ARG A 87 -22.23 -0.31 3.83
CA ARG A 87 -23.31 -0.69 4.74
C ARG A 87 -23.65 0.44 5.67
N ARG A 88 -22.65 1.14 6.20
CA ARG A 88 -22.91 2.27 7.08
C ARG A 88 -23.67 3.36 6.36
N CYS A 89 -23.31 3.60 5.12
CA CYS A 89 -23.97 4.66 4.36
C CYS A 89 -25.43 4.38 4.10
N HIS A 90 -25.80 3.11 4.08
CA HIS A 90 -27.17 2.75 3.82
C HIS A 90 -28.08 2.89 5.02
N LYS A 91 -27.52 3.23 6.13
CA LYS A 91 -28.34 3.52 7.27
C LYS A 91 -28.71 4.99 7.28
#